data_3e08bcce766e3f6a78ede571a708c114
#
_entry.id   3e08bcce766e3f6a78ede571a708c114
#
_cell.length_a   1.000
_cell.length_b   1.000
_cell.length_c   1.000
_cell.angle_alpha   90.00
_cell.angle_beta   90.00
_cell.angle_gamma   90.00
#
_symmetry.space_group_name_H-M   'P 1'
#
loop_
_entity.id
_entity.type
_entity.pdbx_description
1 polymer ?
#
loop_
_entity_poly.entity_id
_entity_poly.type
_entity_poly.pdbx_seq_one_letter_code
_entity_poly.pdbx_strand_id
1 'polypeptide(L)'
;MILQDWLKELDYTLIQGNPDTQVEEVIYDSRKAGPGTVFVAMTGTRIDAHCFIPDVLKAGTRILVTERPIDMELEACELDEEEKKKITILRVKDSRRALALLSAARFGYPAKKLTLIGVTGTKGKTTTTHMIKTVLEAAGKKAGLIGTTGVVIGEHVT
;
A
#
# COMPACT_ATOMS: atom_id res chain seq x y z
N MET A 1 -13.44 -5.80 4.72
CA MET A 1 -13.87 -4.43 4.36
C MET A 1 -14.19 -4.42 2.87
N ILE A 2 -14.98 -3.45 2.39
CA ILE A 2 -15.27 -3.32 0.95
C ILE A 2 -14.19 -2.44 0.31
N LEU A 3 -13.72 -2.78 -0.88
CA LEU A 3 -12.69 -2.04 -1.62
C LEU A 3 -13.08 -0.57 -1.80
N GLN A 4 -14.36 -0.29 -2.12
CA GLN A 4 -14.87 1.06 -2.31
C GLN A 4 -14.61 1.98 -1.10
N ASP A 5 -14.60 1.43 0.14
CA ASP A 5 -14.27 2.21 1.33
C ASP A 5 -12.80 2.65 1.36
N TRP A 6 -11.91 1.87 0.76
CA TRP A 6 -10.49 2.19 0.69
C TRP A 6 -10.16 3.18 -0.43
N LEU A 7 -11.05 3.29 -1.43
CA LEU A 7 -10.86 4.14 -2.61
C LEU A 7 -11.29 5.61 -2.40
N LYS A 8 -11.92 5.95 -1.27
CA LYS A 8 -12.52 7.28 -1.02
C LYS A 8 -11.58 8.48 -1.20
N GLU A 9 -10.29 8.31 -0.91
CA GLU A 9 -9.28 9.38 -1.04
C GLU A 9 -8.32 9.14 -2.21
N LEU A 10 -8.54 8.07 -3.00
CA LEU A 10 -7.70 7.71 -4.13
C LEU A 10 -8.29 8.26 -5.43
N ASP A 11 -7.48 8.98 -6.20
CA ASP A 11 -7.79 9.35 -7.57
C ASP A 11 -7.46 8.16 -8.49
N TYR A 12 -8.48 7.53 -9.07
CA TYR A 12 -8.34 6.34 -9.90
C TYR A 12 -9.33 6.32 -11.05
N THR A 13 -9.06 5.50 -12.04
CA THR A 13 -10.01 5.11 -13.10
C THR A 13 -10.30 3.62 -12.98
N LEU A 14 -11.56 3.25 -12.83
CA LEU A 14 -11.96 1.85 -12.92
C LEU A 14 -11.91 1.42 -14.40
N ILE A 15 -11.03 0.48 -14.70
CA ILE A 15 -10.88 -0.07 -16.06
C ILE A 15 -11.82 -1.26 -16.24
N GLN A 16 -11.93 -2.13 -15.22
CA GLN A 16 -12.73 -3.33 -15.24
C GLN A 16 -13.10 -3.76 -13.83
N GLY A 17 -14.15 -4.56 -13.68
CA GLY A 17 -14.51 -5.24 -12.43
C GLY A 17 -15.44 -4.45 -11.54
N ASN A 18 -15.49 -4.83 -10.25
CA ASN A 18 -16.45 -4.28 -9.28
C ASN A 18 -15.73 -3.80 -8.01
N PRO A 19 -15.85 -2.51 -7.63
CA PRO A 19 -15.29 -1.98 -6.40
C PRO A 19 -16.02 -2.44 -5.12
N ASP A 20 -17.20 -3.06 -5.22
CA ASP A 20 -17.93 -3.60 -4.06
C ASP A 20 -17.40 -4.96 -3.58
N THR A 21 -16.19 -5.33 -4.02
CA THR A 21 -15.53 -6.57 -3.64
C THR A 21 -14.94 -6.47 -2.22
N GLN A 22 -15.04 -7.58 -1.47
CA GLN A 22 -14.41 -7.66 -0.14
C GLN A 22 -12.88 -7.72 -0.25
N VAL A 23 -12.21 -6.97 0.63
CA VAL A 23 -10.76 -6.86 0.71
C VAL A 23 -10.26 -6.97 2.14
N GLU A 24 -9.08 -7.55 2.29
CA GLU A 24 -8.45 -7.80 3.60
C GLU A 24 -7.09 -7.10 3.70
N GLU A 25 -6.31 -7.13 2.62
CA GLU A 25 -4.94 -6.65 2.64
C GLU A 25 -4.53 -5.91 1.36
N VAL A 26 -3.70 -4.87 1.54
CA VAL A 26 -2.99 -4.20 0.45
C VAL A 26 -1.56 -4.72 0.41
N ILE A 27 -1.14 -5.18 -0.76
CA ILE A 27 0.19 -5.75 -0.96
C ILE A 27 0.90 -5.09 -2.15
N TYR A 28 2.22 -5.05 -2.09
CA TYR A 28 3.12 -4.68 -3.19
C TYR A 28 4.18 -5.76 -3.47
N ASP A 29 4.28 -6.74 -2.59
CA ASP A 29 5.15 -7.91 -2.74
C ASP A 29 4.32 -9.06 -3.30
N SER A 30 4.63 -9.51 -4.53
CA SER A 30 3.91 -10.57 -5.23
C SER A 30 3.90 -11.90 -4.47
N ARG A 31 4.90 -12.13 -3.60
CA ARG A 31 4.98 -13.35 -2.77
C ARG A 31 3.89 -13.44 -1.71
N LYS A 32 3.22 -12.32 -1.41
CA LYS A 32 2.10 -12.24 -0.47
C LYS A 32 0.73 -12.28 -1.17
N ALA A 33 0.73 -12.55 -2.48
CA ALA A 33 -0.49 -12.61 -3.26
C ALA A 33 -1.41 -13.74 -2.80
N GLY A 34 -2.72 -13.49 -2.86
CA GLY A 34 -3.74 -14.46 -2.48
C GLY A 34 -5.14 -13.86 -2.52
N PRO A 35 -6.17 -14.67 -2.23
CA PRO A 35 -7.54 -14.20 -2.16
C PRO A 35 -7.70 -13.05 -1.16
N GLY A 36 -8.56 -12.07 -1.48
CA GLY A 36 -8.82 -10.90 -0.62
C GLY A 36 -7.72 -9.83 -0.63
N THR A 37 -6.62 -10.03 -1.38
CA THR A 37 -5.55 -9.03 -1.47
C THR A 37 -5.77 -8.04 -2.62
N VAL A 38 -5.33 -6.79 -2.41
CA VAL A 38 -5.21 -5.75 -3.44
C VAL A 38 -3.73 -5.62 -3.79
N PHE A 39 -3.35 -6.00 -4.98
CA PHE A 39 -1.96 -5.90 -5.44
C PHE A 39 -1.72 -4.56 -6.12
N VAL A 40 -0.75 -3.80 -5.60
CA VAL A 40 -0.30 -2.55 -6.19
C VAL A 40 0.97 -2.81 -6.99
N ALA A 41 0.85 -2.82 -8.32
CA ALA A 41 1.96 -3.01 -9.23
C ALA A 41 2.75 -1.71 -9.36
N MET A 42 3.89 -1.63 -8.66
CA MET A 42 4.75 -0.45 -8.68
C MET A 42 5.81 -0.53 -9.77
N THR A 43 6.00 0.55 -10.49
CA THR A 43 7.15 0.72 -11.37
C THR A 43 8.37 1.08 -10.54
N GLY A 44 9.24 0.12 -10.32
CA GLY A 44 10.51 0.31 -9.60
C GLY A 44 11.65 0.77 -10.51
N THR A 45 12.75 1.22 -9.93
CA THR A 45 13.97 1.62 -10.68
C THR A 45 14.73 0.43 -11.28
N ARG A 46 14.59 -0.76 -10.74
CA ARG A 46 15.26 -1.98 -11.19
C ARG A 46 14.30 -3.03 -11.74
N ILE A 47 13.10 -3.10 -11.20
CA ILE A 47 12.10 -4.12 -11.57
C ILE A 47 10.75 -3.41 -11.68
N ASP A 48 10.02 -3.68 -12.76
CA ASP A 48 8.63 -3.30 -12.93
C ASP A 48 7.73 -4.41 -12.37
N ALA A 49 7.02 -4.14 -11.28
CA ALA A 49 6.18 -5.14 -10.62
C ALA A 49 4.98 -5.61 -11.47
N HIS A 50 4.69 -4.94 -12.59
CA HIS A 50 3.66 -5.42 -13.52
C HIS A 50 4.01 -6.80 -14.10
N CYS A 51 5.29 -7.14 -14.26
CA CYS A 51 5.70 -8.47 -14.74
C CYS A 51 5.27 -9.63 -13.82
N PHE A 52 4.94 -9.36 -12.57
CA PHE A 52 4.46 -10.37 -11.62
C PHE A 52 2.94 -10.56 -11.61
N ILE A 53 2.19 -9.79 -12.40
CA ILE A 53 0.73 -9.88 -12.45
C ILE A 53 0.23 -11.29 -12.77
N PRO A 54 0.79 -12.05 -13.73
CA PRO A 54 0.36 -13.42 -13.99
C PRO A 54 0.48 -14.32 -12.74
N ASP A 55 1.60 -14.25 -12.02
CA ASP A 55 1.82 -15.03 -10.79
C ASP A 55 0.86 -14.62 -9.67
N VAL A 56 0.62 -13.32 -9.54
CA VAL A 56 -0.30 -12.74 -8.55
C VAL A 56 -1.73 -13.20 -8.80
N LEU A 57 -2.16 -13.23 -10.05
CA LEU A 57 -3.49 -13.74 -10.45
C LEU A 57 -3.59 -15.24 -10.22
N LYS A 58 -2.53 -16.02 -10.54
CA LYS A 58 -2.45 -17.46 -10.28
C LYS A 58 -2.54 -17.78 -8.77
N ALA A 59 -1.99 -16.93 -7.92
CA ALA A 59 -2.10 -17.05 -6.47
C ALA A 59 -3.50 -16.69 -5.90
N GLY A 60 -4.42 -16.20 -6.73
CA GLY A 60 -5.82 -15.93 -6.36
C GLY A 60 -6.16 -14.48 -6.08
N THR A 61 -5.22 -13.54 -6.20
CA THR A 61 -5.53 -12.11 -6.17
C THR A 61 -6.41 -11.75 -7.36
N ARG A 62 -7.42 -10.90 -7.13
CA ARG A 62 -8.37 -10.48 -8.19
C ARG A 62 -8.53 -8.95 -8.26
N ILE A 63 -7.72 -8.20 -7.51
CA ILE A 63 -7.78 -6.73 -7.50
C ILE A 63 -6.37 -6.20 -7.77
N LEU A 64 -6.23 -5.45 -8.85
CA LEU A 64 -4.97 -4.91 -9.34
C LEU A 64 -5.03 -3.39 -9.39
N VAL A 65 -3.97 -2.74 -8.92
CA VAL A 65 -3.74 -1.29 -9.05
C VAL A 65 -2.50 -1.09 -9.91
N THR A 66 -2.66 -0.39 -11.05
CA THR A 66 -1.65 -0.30 -12.10
C THR A 66 -1.47 1.13 -12.58
N GLU A 67 -0.27 1.48 -13.07
CA GLU A 67 0.00 2.79 -13.70
C GLU A 67 -0.19 2.77 -15.22
N ARG A 68 -0.14 1.60 -15.85
CA ARG A 68 -0.20 1.40 -17.31
C ARG A 68 -1.18 0.29 -17.70
N PRO A 69 -1.56 0.17 -18.99
CA PRO A 69 -2.26 -0.99 -19.52
C PRO A 69 -1.51 -2.29 -19.19
N ILE A 70 -2.28 -3.36 -18.97
CA ILE A 70 -1.76 -4.70 -18.59
C ILE A 70 -2.31 -5.80 -19.48
N ASP A 71 -2.67 -5.48 -20.72
CA ASP A 71 -3.25 -6.42 -21.66
C ASP A 71 -2.31 -7.62 -21.91
N MET A 72 -1.00 -7.34 -22.07
CA MET A 72 0.01 -8.38 -22.25
C MET A 72 0.13 -9.31 -21.04
N GLU A 73 0.07 -8.76 -19.82
CA GLU A 73 0.12 -9.54 -18.58
C GLU A 73 -1.14 -10.39 -18.41
N LEU A 74 -2.31 -9.87 -18.84
CA LEU A 74 -3.58 -10.62 -18.82
C LEU A 74 -3.60 -11.72 -19.90
N GLU A 75 -2.99 -11.51 -21.05
CA GLU A 75 -2.84 -12.53 -22.09
C GLU A 75 -1.88 -13.65 -21.63
N ALA A 76 -0.83 -13.29 -20.90
CA ALA A 76 0.15 -14.23 -20.38
C ALA A 76 -0.37 -15.09 -19.21
N CYS A 77 -1.51 -14.76 -18.62
CA CYS A 77 -2.07 -15.55 -17.52
C CYS A 77 -2.93 -16.72 -18.03
N GLU A 78 -2.86 -17.85 -17.30
CA GLU A 78 -3.58 -19.09 -17.61
C GLU A 78 -5.07 -19.08 -17.16
N LEU A 79 -5.68 -17.89 -17.00
CA LEU A 79 -7.07 -17.72 -16.61
C LEU A 79 -7.99 -17.77 -17.84
N ASP A 80 -9.18 -18.34 -17.67
CA ASP A 80 -10.22 -18.28 -18.69
C ASP A 80 -10.86 -16.87 -18.77
N GLU A 81 -11.61 -16.61 -19.84
CA GLU A 81 -12.23 -15.30 -20.08
C GLU A 81 -13.26 -14.92 -19.00
N GLU A 82 -13.93 -15.89 -18.38
CA GLU A 82 -14.88 -15.65 -17.30
C GLU A 82 -14.16 -15.27 -15.99
N GLU A 83 -13.00 -15.86 -15.72
CA GLU A 83 -12.15 -15.47 -14.59
C GLU A 83 -11.51 -14.11 -14.81
N LYS A 84 -11.04 -13.81 -16.02
CA LYS A 84 -10.50 -12.49 -16.38
C LYS A 84 -11.51 -11.38 -16.16
N LYS A 85 -12.79 -11.59 -16.49
CA LYS A 85 -13.88 -10.62 -16.25
C LYS A 85 -14.10 -10.30 -14.76
N LYS A 86 -13.75 -11.23 -13.87
CA LYS A 86 -13.88 -11.05 -12.41
C LYS A 86 -12.74 -10.24 -11.79
N ILE A 87 -11.69 -9.94 -12.55
CA ILE A 87 -10.58 -9.12 -12.08
C ILE A 87 -11.02 -7.67 -12.01
N THR A 88 -10.77 -7.01 -10.88
CA THR A 88 -10.96 -5.57 -10.74
C THR A 88 -9.64 -4.87 -11.00
N ILE A 89 -9.62 -3.96 -11.98
CA ILE A 89 -8.42 -3.23 -12.41
C ILE A 89 -8.65 -1.74 -12.20
N LEU A 90 -7.82 -1.16 -11.34
CA LEU A 90 -7.80 0.26 -11.02
C LEU A 90 -6.57 0.91 -11.63
N ARG A 91 -6.76 1.90 -12.48
CA ARG A 91 -5.67 2.68 -13.05
C ARG A 91 -5.42 3.91 -12.20
N VAL A 92 -4.17 4.15 -11.83
CA VAL A 92 -3.73 5.29 -11.04
C VAL A 92 -2.57 6.02 -11.74
N LYS A 93 -2.34 7.27 -11.37
CA LYS A 93 -1.20 8.05 -11.88
C LYS A 93 0.10 7.77 -11.14
N ASP A 94 0.01 7.36 -9.87
CA ASP A 94 1.14 7.12 -8.97
C ASP A 94 0.80 5.96 -8.04
N SER A 95 1.41 4.81 -8.30
CA SER A 95 1.20 3.57 -7.54
C SER A 95 1.71 3.66 -6.10
N ARG A 96 2.77 4.46 -5.85
CA ARG A 96 3.31 4.66 -4.49
C ARG A 96 2.34 5.46 -3.64
N ARG A 97 1.77 6.51 -4.21
CA ARG A 97 0.71 7.27 -3.55
C ARG A 97 -0.53 6.41 -3.33
N ALA A 98 -0.92 5.60 -4.32
CA ALA A 98 -2.03 4.67 -4.19
C ALA A 98 -1.79 3.67 -3.05
N LEU A 99 -0.61 3.05 -2.96
CA LEU A 99 -0.24 2.15 -1.88
C LEU A 99 -0.36 2.83 -0.51
N ALA A 100 0.12 4.06 -0.39
CA ALA A 100 0.05 4.83 0.86
C ALA A 100 -1.39 5.11 1.28
N LEU A 101 -2.25 5.55 0.35
CA LEU A 101 -3.65 5.87 0.63
C LEU A 101 -4.48 4.62 0.95
N LEU A 102 -4.31 3.53 0.20
CA LEU A 102 -4.98 2.26 0.45
C LEU A 102 -4.56 1.67 1.80
N SER A 103 -3.26 1.73 2.13
CA SER A 103 -2.75 1.32 3.44
C SER A 103 -3.32 2.17 4.57
N ALA A 104 -3.38 3.50 4.39
CA ALA A 104 -3.98 4.39 5.37
C ALA A 104 -5.48 4.08 5.57
N ALA A 105 -6.22 3.83 4.50
CA ALA A 105 -7.64 3.48 4.55
C ALA A 105 -7.87 2.16 5.30
N ARG A 106 -7.06 1.13 5.02
CA ARG A 106 -7.11 -0.16 5.72
C ARG A 106 -7.06 0.00 7.24
N PHE A 107 -6.19 0.89 7.74
CA PHE A 107 -6.01 1.15 9.17
C PHE A 107 -6.87 2.30 9.70
N GLY A 108 -7.85 2.79 8.94
CA GLY A 108 -8.76 3.87 9.36
C GLY A 108 -8.09 5.22 9.51
N TYR A 109 -7.11 5.51 8.65
CA TYR A 109 -6.40 6.81 8.57
C TYR A 109 -5.79 7.25 9.92
N PRO A 110 -4.89 6.44 10.51
CA PRO A 110 -4.34 6.74 11.85
C PRO A 110 -3.66 8.10 11.92
N ALA A 111 -3.03 8.54 10.85
CA ALA A 111 -2.37 9.85 10.79
C ALA A 111 -3.31 11.04 11.04
N LYS A 112 -4.61 10.90 10.75
CA LYS A 112 -5.61 11.95 11.05
C LYS A 112 -5.90 12.13 12.54
N LYS A 113 -5.50 11.14 13.35
CA LYS A 113 -5.72 11.10 14.80
C LYS A 113 -4.44 11.39 15.61
N LEU A 114 -3.31 11.60 14.93
CA LEU A 114 -2.00 11.79 15.52
C LEU A 114 -1.44 13.17 15.18
N THR A 115 -0.64 13.72 16.08
CA THR A 115 0.24 14.85 15.75
C THR A 115 1.51 14.30 15.11
N LEU A 116 1.75 14.61 13.84
CA LEU A 116 2.92 14.16 13.09
C LEU A 116 4.00 15.25 13.10
N ILE A 117 5.22 14.88 13.46
CA ILE A 117 6.39 15.76 13.43
C ILE A 117 7.40 15.16 12.44
N GLY A 118 7.63 15.84 11.32
CA GLY A 118 8.59 15.44 10.30
C GLY A 118 9.91 16.18 10.50
N VAL A 119 11.04 15.41 10.49
CA VAL A 119 12.39 15.97 10.55
C VAL A 119 13.13 15.62 9.27
N THR A 120 13.59 16.62 8.53
CA THR A 120 14.37 16.48 7.32
C THR A 120 15.74 17.16 7.47
N GLY A 121 16.70 16.76 6.63
CA GLY A 121 18.05 17.31 6.64
C GLY A 121 19.10 16.28 6.20
N THR A 122 20.31 16.74 5.95
CA THR A 122 21.42 15.86 5.52
C THR A 122 22.03 15.07 6.68
N LYS A 123 22.10 15.67 7.88
CA LYS A 123 22.66 15.06 9.10
C LYS A 123 21.77 15.34 10.31
N GLY A 124 21.92 14.58 11.39
CA GLY A 124 21.28 14.81 12.68
C GLY A 124 19.80 14.41 12.78
N LYS A 125 19.16 13.96 11.70
CA LYS A 125 17.73 13.57 11.71
C LYS A 125 17.39 12.58 12.82
N THR A 126 18.12 11.48 12.89
CA THR A 126 17.90 10.41 13.88
C THR A 126 18.07 10.95 15.30
N THR A 127 19.15 11.69 15.57
CA THR A 127 19.39 12.27 16.89
C THR A 127 18.25 13.23 17.28
N THR A 128 17.86 14.12 16.38
CA THR A 128 16.78 15.09 16.63
C THR A 128 15.45 14.40 16.90
N THR A 129 15.08 13.36 16.14
CA THR A 129 13.84 12.63 16.35
C THR A 129 13.82 11.88 17.69
N HIS A 130 14.95 11.31 18.11
CA HIS A 130 15.07 10.68 19.44
C HIS A 130 14.97 11.71 20.57
N MET A 131 15.60 12.88 20.44
CA MET A 131 15.48 13.98 21.41
C MET A 131 14.02 14.43 21.55
N ILE A 132 13.31 14.67 20.43
CA ILE A 132 11.91 15.05 20.44
C ILE A 132 11.06 14.00 21.16
N LYS A 133 11.27 12.70 20.83
CA LYS A 133 10.55 11.61 21.49
C LYS A 133 10.79 11.63 23.00
N THR A 134 12.04 11.72 23.45
CA THR A 134 12.40 11.74 24.88
C THR A 134 11.72 12.91 25.61
N VAL A 135 11.75 14.11 25.03
CA VAL A 135 11.09 15.31 25.63
C VAL A 135 9.59 15.11 25.73
N LEU A 136 8.94 14.58 24.69
CA LEU A 136 7.50 14.35 24.71
C LEU A 136 7.12 13.31 25.76
N GLU A 137 7.88 12.22 25.88
CA GLU A 137 7.64 11.17 26.89
C GLU A 137 7.88 11.70 28.31
N ALA A 138 8.92 12.50 28.54
CA ALA A 138 9.14 13.16 29.81
C ALA A 138 7.99 14.11 30.19
N ALA A 139 7.33 14.70 29.18
CA ALA A 139 6.13 15.52 29.36
C ALA A 139 4.82 14.68 29.47
N GLY A 140 4.92 13.35 29.65
CA GLY A 140 3.77 12.46 29.80
C GLY A 140 2.98 12.20 28.50
N LYS A 141 3.54 12.52 27.33
CA LYS A 141 2.91 12.24 26.03
C LYS A 141 3.36 10.87 25.51
N LYS A 142 2.43 10.11 24.94
CA LYS A 142 2.78 8.89 24.19
C LYS A 142 3.37 9.28 22.84
N ALA A 143 4.58 8.88 22.57
CA ALA A 143 5.28 9.17 21.32
C ALA A 143 5.78 7.89 20.65
N GLY A 144 5.65 7.82 19.33
CA GLY A 144 6.29 6.83 18.48
C GLY A 144 7.28 7.50 17.54
N LEU A 145 8.31 6.77 17.11
CA LEU A 145 9.32 7.23 16.18
C LEU A 145 9.45 6.22 15.04
N ILE A 146 9.49 6.71 13.81
CA ILE A 146 9.78 5.90 12.61
C ILE A 146 11.00 6.52 11.93
N GLY A 147 12.05 5.75 11.75
CA GLY A 147 13.28 6.20 11.14
C GLY A 147 14.14 5.09 10.59
N THR A 148 15.36 5.41 10.20
CA THR A 148 16.34 4.44 9.67
C THR A 148 16.78 3.39 10.71
N THR A 149 16.57 3.66 11.99
CA THR A 149 16.85 2.74 13.10
C THR A 149 15.67 1.82 13.43
N GLY A 150 14.59 1.87 12.63
CA GLY A 150 13.37 1.09 12.84
C GLY A 150 12.19 1.89 13.36
N VAL A 151 11.25 1.18 13.95
CA VAL A 151 10.05 1.75 14.59
C VAL A 151 10.18 1.58 16.10
N VAL A 152 10.06 2.68 16.84
CA VAL A 152 10.15 2.71 18.31
C VAL A 152 8.82 3.19 18.87
N ILE A 153 8.12 2.35 19.65
CA ILE A 153 6.87 2.70 20.33
C ILE A 153 7.01 2.29 21.80
N GLY A 154 7.08 3.28 22.70
CA GLY A 154 7.44 3.02 24.10
C GLY A 154 8.82 2.36 24.19
N GLU A 155 8.89 1.18 24.81
CA GLU A 155 10.11 0.35 24.95
C GLU A 155 10.29 -0.66 23.79
N HIS A 156 9.29 -0.80 22.90
CA HIS A 156 9.35 -1.74 21.77
C HIS A 156 10.08 -1.12 20.59
N VAL A 157 11.07 -1.86 20.06
CA VAL A 157 11.81 -1.55 18.83
C VAL A 157 11.60 -2.67 17.83
N THR A 158 11.19 -2.32 16.60
CA THR A 158 10.96 -3.28 15.50
C THR A 158 11.79 -2.88 14.29
#